data_41507242226f479ecf809f6fe9d1738d
#
_entry.id   41507242226f479ecf809f6fe9d1738d
#
_cell.length_a   1.000
_cell.length_b   1.000
_cell.length_c   1.000
_cell.angle_alpha   90.00
_cell.angle_beta   90.00
_cell.angle_gamma   90.00
#
_symmetry.space_group_name_H-M   'P 1'
#
loop_
_entity.id
_entity.type
_entity.pdbx_description
1 polymer ?
#
loop_
_entity_poly.entity_id
_entity_poly.type
_entity_poly.pdbx_seq_one_letter_code
_entity_poly.pdbx_strand_id
1 'polypeptide(L)'
;EQREHGLSSLKTWLLWFQRAGGWKFMSLQILFMGIDRLVYVAVEWFLAKWTAAADGPVDILGIEFPPQTDGISAQAEYLRVYATLIVVSFVATAIRSEWAVTGGGRATRNVFATMLSSVLRAPMSYFETVPMGRILNRFTYDTDINDVTLTQVMSMFMISCSWYVA
;
A
#
# COMPACT_ATOMS: atom_id res chain seq x y z
N GLU A 1 21.47 16.71 -22.46
CA GLU A 1 20.54 16.06 -21.53
C GLU A 1 20.58 16.83 -20.21
N GLN A 2 19.63 17.74 -20.01
CA GLN A 2 19.47 18.42 -18.73
C GLN A 2 18.95 17.40 -17.73
N ARG A 3 19.79 16.93 -16.82
CA ARG A 3 19.33 16.24 -15.61
C ARG A 3 18.61 17.29 -14.77
N GLU A 4 17.30 17.14 -14.61
CA GLU A 4 16.58 17.89 -13.59
C GLU A 4 17.13 17.48 -12.22
N HIS A 5 18.01 18.33 -11.67
CA HIS A 5 18.49 18.18 -10.31
C HIS A 5 17.47 18.81 -9.38
N GLY A 6 16.69 18.00 -8.68
CA GLY A 6 15.72 18.47 -7.71
C GLY A 6 14.62 17.45 -7.40
N LEU A 7 13.69 17.85 -6.53
CA LEU A 7 12.50 17.07 -6.21
C LEU A 7 11.60 16.96 -7.45
N SER A 8 11.12 15.77 -7.74
CA SER A 8 10.17 15.52 -8.83
C SER A 8 8.96 16.45 -8.73
N SER A 9 8.57 17.05 -9.84
CA SER A 9 7.44 17.98 -9.86
C SER A 9 6.13 17.27 -9.52
N LEU A 10 5.17 17.97 -8.91
CA LEU A 10 3.83 17.44 -8.64
C LEU A 10 3.14 16.91 -9.91
N LYS A 11 3.46 17.49 -11.09
CA LYS A 11 2.95 17.01 -12.38
C LYS A 11 3.40 15.59 -12.70
N THR A 12 4.65 15.24 -12.38
CA THR A 12 5.20 13.88 -12.58
C THR A 12 4.45 12.87 -11.73
N TRP A 13 4.16 13.20 -10.46
CA TRP A 13 3.39 12.37 -9.56
C TRP A 13 1.95 12.19 -10.04
N LEU A 14 1.29 13.25 -10.46
CA LEU A 14 -0.07 13.18 -10.99
C LEU A 14 -0.15 12.33 -12.27
N LEU A 15 0.84 12.42 -13.15
CA LEU A 15 0.93 11.57 -14.35
C LEU A 15 1.11 10.09 -13.98
N TRP A 16 1.92 9.79 -12.98
CA TRP A 16 2.08 8.41 -12.49
C TRP A 16 0.76 7.86 -11.96
N PHE A 17 0.05 8.62 -11.11
CA PHE A 17 -1.26 8.21 -10.59
C PHE A 17 -2.30 8.02 -11.69
N GLN A 18 -2.33 8.90 -12.69
CA GLN A 18 -3.22 8.74 -13.85
C GLN A 18 -2.94 7.42 -14.59
N ARG A 19 -1.67 7.06 -14.74
CA ARG A 19 -1.26 5.81 -15.40
C ARG A 19 -1.49 4.57 -14.56
N ALA A 20 -1.49 4.67 -13.24
CA ALA A 20 -1.82 3.60 -12.31
C ALA A 20 -3.31 3.19 -12.34
N GLY A 21 -4.19 4.10 -12.77
CA GLY A 21 -5.63 3.87 -12.86
C GLY A 21 -6.47 5.11 -12.52
N GLY A 22 -5.83 6.28 -12.40
CA GLY A 22 -6.46 7.58 -12.18
C GLY A 22 -7.18 7.68 -10.84
N TRP A 23 -8.24 8.49 -10.82
CA TRP A 23 -9.00 8.77 -9.60
C TRP A 23 -9.60 7.52 -8.94
N LYS A 24 -10.08 6.56 -9.74
CA LYS A 24 -10.66 5.31 -9.22
C LYS A 24 -9.63 4.50 -8.45
N PHE A 25 -8.40 4.43 -8.94
CA PHE A 25 -7.32 3.75 -8.23
C PHE A 25 -7.01 4.43 -6.90
N MET A 26 -6.88 5.77 -6.92
CA MET A 26 -6.57 6.56 -5.73
C MET A 26 -7.65 6.47 -4.65
N SER A 27 -8.92 6.60 -5.02
CA SER A 27 -10.04 6.52 -4.06
C SER A 27 -10.13 5.15 -3.39
N LEU A 28 -9.96 4.07 -4.16
CA LEU A 28 -9.93 2.71 -3.61
C LEU A 28 -8.69 2.47 -2.74
N GLN A 29 -7.53 3.01 -3.11
CA GLN A 29 -6.33 2.92 -2.28
C GLN A 29 -6.54 3.58 -0.92
N ILE A 30 -7.13 4.80 -0.89
CA ILE A 30 -7.45 5.51 0.35
C ILE A 30 -8.48 4.73 1.17
N LEU A 31 -9.51 4.18 0.52
CA LEU A 31 -10.53 3.36 1.18
C LEU A 31 -9.90 2.12 1.85
N PHE A 32 -9.09 1.35 1.12
CA PHE A 32 -8.43 0.16 1.67
C PHE A 32 -7.46 0.52 2.81
N MET A 33 -6.77 1.67 2.71
CA MET A 33 -5.94 2.17 3.81
C MET A 33 -6.78 2.52 5.03
N GLY A 34 -7.93 3.16 4.86
CA GLY A 34 -8.86 3.47 5.94
C GLY A 34 -9.39 2.21 6.63
N ILE A 35 -9.80 1.21 5.86
CA ILE A 35 -10.26 -0.09 6.39
C ILE A 35 -9.14 -0.79 7.17
N ASP A 36 -7.94 -0.90 6.58
CA ASP A 36 -6.78 -1.51 7.23
C ASP A 36 -6.47 -0.83 8.57
N ARG A 37 -6.55 0.49 8.62
CA ARG A 37 -6.32 1.27 9.83
C ARG A 37 -7.42 1.08 10.89
N LEU A 38 -8.67 1.07 10.48
CA LEU A 38 -9.81 0.84 11.39
C LEU A 38 -9.73 -0.56 12.04
N VAL A 39 -9.39 -1.58 11.25
CA VAL A 39 -9.22 -2.94 11.76
C VAL A 39 -8.04 -3.01 12.73
N TYR A 40 -6.92 -2.34 12.41
CA TYR A 40 -5.77 -2.27 13.30
C TYR A 40 -6.14 -1.65 14.66
N VAL A 41 -6.79 -0.50 14.64
CA VAL A 41 -7.26 0.18 15.87
C VAL A 41 -8.25 -0.70 16.65
N ALA A 42 -9.12 -1.45 15.95
CA ALA A 42 -10.03 -2.39 16.61
C ALA A 42 -9.31 -3.53 17.32
N VAL A 43 -8.20 -4.04 16.75
CA VAL A 43 -7.34 -5.05 17.41
C VAL A 43 -6.73 -4.50 18.70
N GLU A 44 -6.14 -3.30 18.64
CA GLU A 44 -5.52 -2.65 19.80
C GLU A 44 -6.57 -2.32 20.87
N TRP A 45 -7.71 -1.79 20.46
CA TRP A 45 -8.80 -1.48 21.38
C TRP A 45 -9.35 -2.75 22.06
N PHE A 46 -9.53 -3.84 21.31
CA PHE A 46 -9.98 -5.10 21.90
C PHE A 46 -8.96 -5.66 22.88
N LEU A 47 -7.66 -5.57 22.55
CA LEU A 47 -6.59 -6.01 23.45
C LEU A 47 -6.59 -5.21 24.76
N ALA A 48 -6.79 -3.88 24.67
CA ALA A 48 -6.91 -3.02 25.85
C ALA A 48 -8.13 -3.40 26.72
N LYS A 49 -9.26 -3.74 26.11
CA LYS A 49 -10.44 -4.25 26.83
C LYS A 49 -10.19 -5.61 27.47
N TRP A 50 -9.54 -6.51 26.74
CA TRP A 50 -9.17 -7.83 27.30
C TRP A 50 -8.26 -7.70 28.52
N THR A 51 -7.25 -6.83 28.48
CA THR A 51 -6.37 -6.60 29.63
C THR A 51 -7.11 -5.98 30.81
N ALA A 52 -8.08 -5.11 30.56
CA ALA A 52 -8.92 -4.51 31.61
C ALA A 52 -9.87 -5.54 32.29
N ALA A 53 -10.21 -6.64 31.63
CA ALA A 53 -11.05 -7.70 32.16
C ALA A 53 -10.38 -8.55 33.26
N ALA A 54 -9.14 -8.26 33.62
CA ALA A 54 -8.44 -8.90 34.75
C ALA A 54 -9.14 -8.64 36.08
N ASP A 55 -9.73 -7.46 36.26
CA ASP A 55 -10.33 -7.00 37.53
C ASP A 55 -11.85 -7.19 37.59
N GLY A 56 -12.51 -7.62 36.52
CA GLY A 56 -13.97 -7.80 36.49
C GLY A 56 -14.54 -7.98 35.09
N PRO A 57 -15.87 -8.20 34.96
CA PRO A 57 -16.52 -8.32 33.68
C PRO A 57 -16.43 -7.00 32.88
N VAL A 58 -16.24 -7.10 31.57
CA VAL A 58 -16.10 -5.96 30.69
C VAL A 58 -17.15 -6.01 29.59
N ASP A 59 -17.86 -4.89 29.39
CA ASP A 59 -18.76 -4.70 28.26
C ASP A 59 -17.97 -4.31 27.01
N ILE A 60 -18.15 -5.10 25.96
CA ILE A 60 -17.56 -4.88 24.64
C ILE A 60 -18.70 -4.80 23.63
N LEU A 61 -19.05 -3.58 23.21
CA LEU A 61 -20.12 -3.31 22.24
C LEU A 61 -21.50 -3.87 22.63
N GLY A 62 -21.85 -3.87 23.94
CA GLY A 62 -23.12 -4.37 24.44
C GLY A 62 -23.14 -5.89 24.68
N ILE A 63 -21.98 -6.54 24.61
CA ILE A 63 -21.80 -7.95 24.95
C ILE A 63 -20.94 -8.00 26.23
N GLU A 64 -21.48 -8.56 27.30
CA GLU A 64 -20.73 -8.77 28.54
C GLU A 64 -19.80 -9.95 28.39
N PHE A 65 -18.52 -9.71 28.56
CA PHE A 65 -17.50 -10.75 28.61
C PHE A 65 -17.16 -11.09 30.06
N PRO A 66 -17.05 -12.38 30.40
CA PRO A 66 -16.75 -12.82 31.74
C PRO A 66 -15.34 -12.35 32.17
N PRO A 67 -15.10 -12.18 33.48
CA PRO A 67 -13.77 -11.84 33.96
C PRO A 67 -12.75 -12.95 33.65
N GLN A 68 -11.48 -12.59 33.46
CA GLN A 68 -10.42 -13.54 33.16
C GLN A 68 -10.23 -14.62 34.26
N THR A 69 -10.65 -14.29 35.48
CA THR A 69 -10.58 -15.18 36.64
C THR A 69 -11.51 -16.38 36.56
N ASP A 70 -12.53 -16.36 35.69
CA ASP A 70 -13.53 -17.42 35.53
C ASP A 70 -13.00 -18.69 34.79
N GLY A 71 -11.70 -18.73 34.53
CA GLY A 71 -11.01 -19.94 34.07
C GLY A 71 -10.79 -19.97 32.55
N ILE A 72 -10.44 -21.14 32.04
CA ILE A 72 -10.00 -21.35 30.66
C ILE A 72 -11.10 -21.06 29.63
N SER A 73 -12.37 -21.31 29.98
CA SER A 73 -13.50 -21.06 29.10
C SER A 73 -13.68 -19.56 28.76
N ALA A 74 -13.55 -18.70 29.78
CA ALA A 74 -13.62 -17.26 29.62
C ALA A 74 -12.45 -16.74 28.75
N GLN A 75 -11.25 -17.19 29.02
CA GLN A 75 -10.08 -16.83 28.21
C GLN A 75 -10.18 -17.32 26.76
N ALA A 76 -10.79 -18.47 26.51
CA ALA A 76 -11.00 -19.00 25.17
C ALA A 76 -11.96 -18.13 24.32
N GLU A 77 -12.90 -17.43 24.95
CA GLU A 77 -13.78 -16.49 24.24
C GLU A 77 -13.02 -15.24 23.77
N TYR A 78 -12.24 -14.62 24.64
CA TYR A 78 -11.37 -13.52 24.27
C TYR A 78 -10.37 -13.92 23.17
N LEU A 79 -9.75 -15.08 23.30
CA LEU A 79 -8.79 -15.59 22.33
C LEU A 79 -9.42 -15.81 20.95
N ARG A 80 -10.66 -16.34 20.89
CA ARG A 80 -11.38 -16.54 19.61
C ARG A 80 -11.65 -15.22 18.92
N VAL A 81 -12.15 -14.21 19.64
CA VAL A 81 -12.42 -12.90 19.08
C VAL A 81 -11.13 -12.22 18.62
N TYR A 82 -10.09 -12.26 19.46
CA TYR A 82 -8.79 -11.70 19.12
C TYR A 82 -8.17 -12.36 17.89
N ALA A 83 -8.18 -13.70 17.83
CA ALA A 83 -7.67 -14.43 16.68
C ALA A 83 -8.44 -14.09 15.39
N THR A 84 -9.76 -13.92 15.49
CA THR A 84 -10.59 -13.50 14.34
C THR A 84 -10.19 -12.11 13.87
N LEU A 85 -10.02 -11.15 14.79
CA LEU A 85 -9.58 -9.80 14.46
C LEU A 85 -8.19 -9.77 13.81
N ILE A 86 -7.25 -10.60 14.30
CA ILE A 86 -5.92 -10.76 13.68
C ILE A 86 -6.03 -11.30 12.25
N VAL A 87 -6.85 -12.31 12.01
CA VAL A 87 -7.05 -12.85 10.66
C VAL A 87 -7.67 -11.78 9.74
N VAL A 88 -8.67 -11.04 10.21
CA VAL A 88 -9.28 -9.93 9.44
C VAL A 88 -8.24 -8.84 9.15
N SER A 89 -7.40 -8.49 10.11
CA SER A 89 -6.31 -7.51 9.93
C SER A 89 -5.31 -7.98 8.87
N PHE A 90 -4.91 -9.24 8.91
CA PHE A 90 -4.02 -9.83 7.91
C PHE A 90 -4.62 -9.76 6.50
N VAL A 91 -5.89 -10.13 6.35
CA VAL A 91 -6.60 -10.09 5.06
C VAL A 91 -6.73 -8.64 4.55
N ALA A 92 -7.08 -7.70 5.42
CA ALA A 92 -7.19 -6.28 5.05
C ALA A 92 -5.84 -5.73 4.55
N THR A 93 -4.75 -6.02 5.27
CA THR A 93 -3.39 -5.63 4.89
C THR A 93 -2.97 -6.26 3.55
N ALA A 94 -3.29 -7.54 3.33
CA ALA A 94 -2.99 -8.22 2.07
C ALA A 94 -3.74 -7.57 0.89
N ILE A 95 -5.04 -7.32 1.01
CA ILE A 95 -5.87 -6.67 -0.03
C ILE A 95 -5.30 -5.29 -0.36
N ARG A 96 -5.01 -4.48 0.66
CA ARG A 96 -4.41 -3.15 0.48
C ARG A 96 -3.08 -3.21 -0.26
N SER A 97 -2.21 -4.15 0.11
CA SER A 97 -0.89 -4.35 -0.49
C SER A 97 -0.99 -4.77 -1.95
N GLU A 98 -1.80 -5.78 -2.24
CA GLU A 98 -2.02 -6.28 -3.62
C GLU A 98 -2.60 -5.19 -4.53
N TRP A 99 -3.49 -4.36 -4.01
CA TRP A 99 -4.03 -3.24 -4.77
C TRP A 99 -2.95 -2.22 -5.15
N ALA A 100 -2.07 -1.87 -4.21
CA ALA A 100 -0.96 -0.95 -4.44
C ALA A 100 0.02 -1.49 -5.49
N VAL A 101 0.42 -2.76 -5.37
CA VAL A 101 1.32 -3.44 -6.32
C VAL A 101 0.72 -3.51 -7.72
N THR A 102 -0.57 -3.85 -7.81
CA THR A 102 -1.29 -3.90 -9.09
C THR A 102 -1.34 -2.53 -9.78
N GLY A 103 -1.51 -1.46 -9.01
CA GLY A 103 -1.49 -0.08 -9.52
C GLY A 103 -0.11 0.33 -10.03
N GLY A 104 0.93 0.04 -9.25
CA GLY A 104 2.31 0.28 -9.66
C GLY A 104 2.67 -0.44 -10.96
N GLY A 105 2.37 -1.73 -11.05
CA GLY A 105 2.61 -2.51 -12.27
C GLY A 105 1.84 -2.01 -13.50
N ARG A 106 0.62 -1.47 -13.33
CA ARG A 106 -0.11 -0.80 -14.43
C ARG A 106 0.60 0.46 -14.88
N ALA A 107 1.02 1.30 -13.93
CA ALA A 107 1.72 2.54 -14.24
C ALA A 107 3.01 2.24 -15.02
N THR A 108 3.81 1.29 -14.56
CA THR A 108 5.07 0.86 -15.21
C THR A 108 4.82 0.32 -16.61
N ARG A 109 3.84 -0.56 -16.81
CA ARG A 109 3.48 -1.07 -18.15
C ARG A 109 3.09 0.06 -19.11
N ASN A 110 2.30 1.03 -18.64
CA ASN A 110 1.88 2.17 -19.45
C ASN A 110 3.06 3.10 -19.80
N VAL A 111 3.99 3.30 -18.86
CA VAL A 111 5.23 4.06 -19.12
C VAL A 111 6.08 3.33 -20.12
N PHE A 112 6.34 2.03 -19.91
CA PHE A 112 7.12 1.19 -20.82
C PHE A 112 6.56 1.19 -22.24
N ALA A 113 5.26 0.97 -22.40
CA ALA A 113 4.60 0.98 -23.71
C ALA A 113 4.74 2.34 -24.42
N THR A 114 4.62 3.44 -23.66
CA THR A 114 4.80 4.79 -24.20
C THR A 114 6.25 5.03 -24.65
N MET A 115 7.23 4.63 -23.83
CA MET A 115 8.65 4.72 -24.18
C MET A 115 8.97 3.88 -25.42
N LEU A 116 8.50 2.64 -25.47
CA LEU A 116 8.73 1.73 -26.60
C LEU A 116 8.15 2.30 -27.90
N SER A 117 6.90 2.79 -27.86
CA SER A 117 6.27 3.38 -29.03
C SER A 117 7.01 4.63 -29.51
N SER A 118 7.56 5.43 -28.60
CA SER A 118 8.34 6.62 -28.93
C SER A 118 9.68 6.26 -29.60
N VAL A 119 10.36 5.25 -29.08
CA VAL A 119 11.63 4.78 -29.68
C VAL A 119 11.41 4.12 -31.03
N LEU A 120 10.38 3.29 -31.19
CA LEU A 120 10.08 2.64 -32.47
C LEU A 120 9.67 3.64 -33.58
N ARG A 121 9.17 4.81 -33.21
CA ARG A 121 8.82 5.89 -34.16
C ARG A 121 9.93 6.91 -34.36
N ALA A 122 11.06 6.74 -33.67
CA ALA A 122 12.17 7.69 -33.79
C ALA A 122 12.83 7.59 -35.17
N PRO A 123 13.26 8.72 -35.76
CA PRO A 123 13.96 8.73 -37.04
C PRO A 123 15.34 8.07 -36.91
N MET A 124 15.89 7.58 -38.03
CA MET A 124 17.18 6.87 -38.03
C MET A 124 18.32 7.74 -37.48
N SER A 125 18.28 9.03 -37.71
CA SER A 125 19.24 9.99 -37.15
C SER A 125 19.33 9.97 -35.62
N TYR A 126 18.25 9.58 -34.92
CA TYR A 126 18.26 9.42 -33.47
C TYR A 126 19.18 8.26 -33.06
N PHE A 127 19.12 7.14 -33.75
CA PHE A 127 19.94 5.96 -33.44
C PHE A 127 21.43 6.14 -33.80
N GLU A 128 21.71 7.04 -34.73
CA GLU A 128 23.10 7.42 -35.07
C GLU A 128 23.73 8.30 -34.00
N THR A 129 22.92 9.11 -33.30
CA THR A 129 23.41 10.06 -32.28
C THR A 129 23.39 9.52 -30.87
N VAL A 130 22.51 8.55 -30.57
CA VAL A 130 22.33 7.98 -29.22
C VAL A 130 22.87 6.56 -29.14
N PRO A 131 23.87 6.28 -28.28
CA PRO A 131 24.38 4.93 -28.11
C PRO A 131 23.29 3.95 -27.70
N MET A 132 23.17 2.82 -28.37
CA MET A 132 22.16 1.77 -28.13
C MET A 132 22.14 1.31 -26.67
N GLY A 133 23.31 1.22 -26.02
CA GLY A 133 23.43 0.86 -24.61
C GLY A 133 22.72 1.82 -23.66
N ARG A 134 22.62 3.11 -24.01
CA ARG A 134 21.88 4.09 -23.21
C ARG A 134 20.37 3.87 -23.32
N ILE A 135 19.88 3.56 -24.51
CA ILE A 135 18.47 3.22 -24.73
C ILE A 135 18.11 1.96 -23.94
N LEU A 136 18.94 0.91 -24.06
CA LEU A 136 18.72 -0.35 -23.38
C LEU A 136 18.74 -0.18 -21.85
N ASN A 137 19.67 0.62 -21.31
CA ASN A 137 19.73 0.89 -19.88
C ASN A 137 18.47 1.57 -19.33
N ARG A 138 17.84 2.45 -20.09
CA ARG A 138 16.54 3.06 -19.72
C ARG A 138 15.41 2.05 -19.71
N PHE A 139 15.40 1.11 -20.66
CA PHE A 139 14.37 0.06 -20.73
C PHE A 139 14.52 -1.00 -19.64
N THR A 140 15.72 -1.22 -19.12
CA THR A 140 15.97 -2.19 -18.05
C THR A 140 15.99 -1.52 -16.69
N TYR A 141 17.01 -0.70 -16.42
CA TYR A 141 17.26 -0.15 -15.09
C TYR A 141 16.22 0.88 -14.64
N ASP A 142 15.91 1.87 -15.49
CA ASP A 142 14.94 2.92 -15.12
C ASP A 142 13.52 2.35 -14.96
N THR A 143 13.18 1.32 -15.74
CA THR A 143 11.89 0.63 -15.63
C THR A 143 11.81 -0.21 -14.36
N ASP A 144 12.87 -0.92 -13.99
CA ASP A 144 12.95 -1.70 -12.75
C ASP A 144 12.82 -0.79 -11.51
N ILE A 145 13.51 0.34 -11.49
CA ILE A 145 13.36 1.35 -10.41
C ILE A 145 11.91 1.82 -10.31
N ASN A 146 11.24 2.07 -11.43
CA ASN A 146 9.87 2.55 -11.43
C ASN A 146 8.87 1.47 -10.99
N ASP A 147 9.10 0.21 -11.34
CA ASP A 147 8.22 -0.91 -11.01
C ASP A 147 8.34 -1.31 -9.53
N VAL A 148 9.54 -1.54 -9.06
CA VAL A 148 9.81 -2.09 -7.73
C VAL A 148 10.00 -0.97 -6.71
N THR A 149 11.03 -0.14 -6.90
CA THR A 149 11.47 0.82 -5.89
C THR A 149 10.45 1.93 -5.67
N LEU A 150 9.94 2.53 -6.74
CA LEU A 150 8.99 3.64 -6.62
C LEU A 150 7.67 3.19 -6.00
N THR A 151 7.14 2.05 -6.44
CA THR A 151 5.89 1.47 -5.91
C THR A 151 6.04 1.13 -4.43
N GLN A 152 7.18 0.56 -4.02
CA GLN A 152 7.45 0.21 -2.63
C GLN A 152 7.59 1.45 -1.75
N VAL A 153 8.39 2.44 -2.18
CA VAL A 153 8.60 3.69 -1.42
C VAL A 153 7.29 4.46 -1.27
N MET A 154 6.46 4.53 -2.33
CA MET A 154 5.14 5.16 -2.26
C MET A 154 4.22 4.45 -1.27
N SER A 155 4.20 3.13 -1.28
CA SER A 155 3.40 2.35 -0.32
C SER A 155 3.86 2.61 1.11
N MET A 156 5.16 2.62 1.38
CA MET A 156 5.72 2.92 2.69
C MET A 156 5.38 4.36 3.14
N PHE A 157 5.50 5.33 2.25
CA PHE A 157 5.14 6.71 2.54
C PHE A 157 3.66 6.85 2.92
N MET A 158 2.76 6.25 2.16
CA MET A 158 1.33 6.27 2.45
C MET A 158 1.01 5.60 3.79
N ILE A 159 1.62 4.46 4.09
CA ILE A 159 1.49 3.79 5.39
C ILE A 159 1.96 4.72 6.51
N SER A 160 3.14 5.32 6.38
CA SER A 160 3.67 6.24 7.38
C SER A 160 2.74 7.42 7.62
N CYS A 161 2.21 8.04 6.56
CA CYS A 161 1.22 9.11 6.70
C CYS A 161 -0.04 8.65 7.47
N SER A 162 -0.50 7.41 7.25
CA SER A 162 -1.67 6.88 7.96
C SER A 162 -1.44 6.66 9.46
N TRP A 163 -0.18 6.45 9.89
CA TRP A 163 0.17 6.34 11.31
C TRP A 163 0.07 7.67 12.07
N TYR A 164 0.27 8.81 11.38
CA TYR A 164 0.15 10.13 12.01
C TYR A 164 -1.29 10.63 12.09
N VAL A 165 -2.21 10.02 11.38
CA VAL A 165 -3.64 10.41 11.36
C VAL A 165 -4.46 9.57 12.34
N ALA A 166 -3.98 8.42 12.78
CA ALA A 166 -4.62 7.52 13.75
C ALA A 166 -4.17 7.79 15.17
#